data_ca3c26bcbf3cfcec2959b4272bf23c0b
#
_entry.id   ca3c26bcbf3cfcec2959b4272bf23c0b
#
_cell.length_a   1.000
_cell.length_b   1.000
_cell.length_c   1.000
_cell.angle_alpha   90.00
_cell.angle_beta   90.00
_cell.angle_gamma   90.00
#
_symmetry.space_group_name_H-M   'P 1'
#
loop_
_entity.id
_entity.type
_entity.pdbx_description
1 polymer ?
#
loop_
_entity_poly.entity_id
_entity_poly.type
_entity_poly.pdbx_seq_one_letter_code
_entity_poly.pdbx_strand_id
1 'polypeptide(L)'
;MSYSEQFSNDDQQFEFTARISYERFYSENTSWGVYSFNTTDQLPNCQKITVHKDLFGDEHGDTFVGTLAGRMQQLCVGSEYKITATYKDDKKYGAQYVPITVYALAPQTVEDSKVFLKSLIPESVADSLLTVYPNVVNDVADGKLDTIDFSKVKGVREKTWKKIKDKIIDNYLISDIITLLKPLGVTFTMIKNLLSNEPNPGLLKQKIENNPYYLCSMKGFGFKKVDKLALKLKPELLESRERCIVFISYYLTEIGENDGHTWCSVDILKAAVE
;
A
#
# COMPACT_ATOMS: atom_id res chain seq x y z
N MET A 1 43.13 -17.47 -2.50
CA MET A 1 42.67 -16.08 -2.50
C MET A 1 41.16 -16.15 -2.65
N SER A 2 40.46 -15.95 -1.54
CA SER A 2 39.01 -16.03 -1.45
C SER A 2 38.45 -14.66 -1.85
N TYR A 3 37.74 -14.59 -2.97
CA TYR A 3 36.91 -13.43 -3.32
C TYR A 3 35.64 -13.49 -2.43
N SER A 4 35.63 -12.72 -1.37
CA SER A 4 34.39 -12.39 -0.68
C SER A 4 33.59 -11.46 -1.59
N GLU A 5 32.53 -11.96 -2.21
CA GLU A 5 31.53 -11.15 -2.87
C GLU A 5 30.90 -10.21 -1.81
N GLN A 6 31.31 -8.96 -1.88
CA GLN A 6 30.56 -7.87 -1.22
C GLN A 6 29.26 -7.68 -2.01
N PHE A 7 28.21 -8.39 -1.61
CA PHE A 7 26.86 -8.00 -1.98
C PHE A 7 26.60 -6.61 -1.39
N SER A 8 26.40 -5.62 -2.25
CA SER A 8 25.95 -4.32 -1.81
C SER A 8 24.56 -4.50 -1.19
N ASN A 9 24.38 -4.08 0.07
CA ASN A 9 23.10 -4.15 0.80
C ASN A 9 21.98 -3.30 0.18
N ASP A 10 22.21 -2.63 -0.93
CA ASP A 10 21.28 -1.68 -1.56
C ASP A 10 20.05 -2.33 -2.20
N ASP A 11 20.05 -3.65 -2.45
CA ASP A 11 18.96 -4.38 -3.10
C ASP A 11 18.12 -5.24 -2.12
N GLN A 12 18.50 -5.34 -0.85
CA GLN A 12 17.76 -6.15 0.10
C GLN A 12 16.48 -5.46 0.52
N GLN A 13 15.34 -6.13 0.23
CA GLN A 13 14.03 -5.68 0.66
C GLN A 13 13.70 -6.22 2.05
N PHE A 14 13.15 -5.36 2.88
CA PHE A 14 12.67 -5.66 4.23
C PHE A 14 11.16 -5.49 4.27
N GLU A 15 10.47 -6.45 4.85
CA GLU A 15 9.06 -6.37 5.14
C GLU A 15 8.86 -6.42 6.65
N PHE A 16 8.21 -5.40 7.19
CA PHE A 16 8.02 -5.26 8.63
C PHE A 16 6.73 -4.50 8.95
N THR A 17 6.29 -4.61 10.19
CA THR A 17 5.20 -3.82 10.74
C THR A 17 5.76 -2.74 11.64
N ALA A 18 5.30 -1.51 11.49
CA ALA A 18 5.78 -0.40 12.29
C ALA A 18 4.68 0.60 12.64
N ARG A 19 4.76 1.15 13.84
CA ARG A 19 3.94 2.26 14.31
C ARG A 19 4.67 3.57 14.04
N ILE A 20 4.02 4.51 13.36
CA ILE A 20 4.60 5.82 13.09
C ILE A 20 4.63 6.63 14.37
N SER A 21 5.82 6.99 14.82
CA SER A 21 6.01 7.75 16.06
C SER A 21 6.04 9.27 15.86
N TYR A 22 6.55 9.72 14.72
CA TYR A 22 6.67 11.14 14.45
C TYR A 22 6.75 11.44 12.94
N GLU A 23 6.04 12.48 12.47
CA GLU A 23 6.18 13.06 11.13
C GLU A 23 7.25 14.17 11.20
N ARG A 24 8.40 13.97 10.55
CA ARG A 24 9.44 14.99 10.45
C ARG A 24 9.18 15.96 9.30
N PHE A 25 8.65 15.43 8.21
CA PHE A 25 8.34 16.20 7.01
C PHE A 25 7.36 15.45 6.12
N TYR A 26 6.43 16.16 5.49
CA TYR A 26 5.61 15.65 4.39
C TYR A 26 5.30 16.74 3.38
N SER A 27 5.35 16.42 2.09
CA SER A 27 5.00 17.29 0.98
C SER A 27 3.93 16.63 0.11
N GLU A 28 2.74 17.20 0.11
CA GLU A 28 1.61 16.69 -0.73
C GLU A 28 1.96 16.77 -2.22
N ASN A 29 2.62 17.83 -2.68
CA ASN A 29 2.96 18.04 -4.09
C ASN A 29 3.86 16.94 -4.66
N THR A 30 4.84 16.47 -3.87
CA THR A 30 5.80 15.45 -4.30
C THR A 30 5.46 14.05 -3.76
N SER A 31 4.50 13.97 -2.82
CA SER A 31 4.22 12.78 -2.00
C SER A 31 5.47 12.24 -1.30
N TRP A 32 6.41 13.13 -0.96
CA TRP A 32 7.63 12.77 -0.24
C TRP A 32 7.44 12.97 1.25
N GLY A 33 7.72 11.94 2.03
CA GLY A 33 7.60 11.96 3.48
C GLY A 33 8.87 11.49 4.18
N VAL A 34 9.09 12.00 5.39
CA VAL A 34 10.13 11.55 6.33
C VAL A 34 9.49 11.35 7.69
N TYR A 35 9.49 10.11 8.15
CA TYR A 35 8.85 9.69 9.38
C TYR A 35 9.82 8.94 10.29
N SER A 36 9.65 9.08 11.60
CA SER A 36 10.20 8.13 12.57
C SER A 36 9.20 7.04 12.82
N PHE A 37 9.67 5.81 12.95
CA PHE A 37 8.82 4.65 13.26
C PHE A 37 9.42 3.81 14.37
N ASN A 38 8.53 3.10 15.08
CA ASN A 38 8.86 2.09 16.07
C ASN A 38 8.38 0.72 15.58
N THR A 39 9.19 -0.31 15.74
CA THR A 39 8.85 -1.68 15.37
C THR A 39 9.40 -2.67 16.40
N THR A 40 8.75 -3.83 16.52
CA THR A 40 9.27 -4.99 17.25
C THR A 40 10.12 -5.89 16.34
N ASP A 41 10.06 -5.69 15.02
CA ASP A 41 10.85 -6.43 14.05
C ASP A 41 12.32 -5.98 14.14
N GLN A 42 13.24 -6.94 14.25
CA GLN A 42 14.67 -6.64 14.25
C GLN A 42 15.14 -6.24 12.87
N LEU A 43 15.42 -4.96 12.69
CA LEU A 43 15.87 -4.39 11.43
C LEU A 43 17.32 -3.91 11.51
N PRO A 44 18.10 -4.03 10.40
CA PRO A 44 19.45 -3.49 10.33
C PRO A 44 19.51 -1.99 10.66
N ASN A 45 20.50 -1.59 11.43
CA ASN A 45 20.79 -0.19 11.75
C ASN A 45 19.63 0.62 12.37
N CYS A 46 18.61 -0.06 12.92
CA CYS A 46 17.64 0.55 13.79
C CYS A 46 18.20 0.66 15.23
N GLN A 47 17.93 1.79 15.87
CA GLN A 47 18.31 1.97 17.25
C GLN A 47 17.42 1.13 18.15
N LYS A 48 18.02 0.19 18.89
CA LYS A 48 17.31 -0.57 19.92
C LYS A 48 17.01 0.35 21.10
N ILE A 49 15.74 0.42 21.49
CA ILE A 49 15.31 1.07 22.71
C ILE A 49 14.74 -0.02 23.62
N THR A 50 15.36 -0.22 24.78
CA THR A 50 14.78 -1.09 25.81
C THR A 50 13.76 -0.26 26.57
N VAL A 51 12.49 -0.57 26.40
CA VAL A 51 11.42 0.06 27.17
C VAL A 51 11.43 -0.58 28.56
N HIS A 52 11.68 0.21 29.59
CA HIS A 52 11.53 -0.24 30.98
C HIS A 52 10.06 -0.62 31.24
N LYS A 53 9.84 -1.63 32.09
CA LYS A 53 8.51 -2.05 32.54
C LYS A 53 7.65 -0.84 32.86
N ASP A 54 6.44 -0.84 32.34
CA ASP A 54 5.46 0.16 32.73
C ASP A 54 5.05 -0.03 34.22
N LEU A 55 4.29 0.92 34.73
CA LEU A 55 3.82 0.88 36.15
C LEU A 55 2.91 -0.33 36.45
N PHE A 56 2.49 -1.07 35.42
CA PHE A 56 1.62 -2.25 35.52
C PHE A 56 2.38 -3.58 35.33
N GLY A 57 3.69 -3.53 35.05
CA GLY A 57 4.56 -4.70 35.01
C GLY A 57 4.55 -5.47 33.68
N ASP A 58 3.91 -4.97 32.65
CA ASP A 58 3.91 -5.59 31.32
C ASP A 58 5.31 -5.51 30.69
N GLU A 59 5.85 -6.67 30.31
CA GLU A 59 7.12 -6.77 29.60
C GLU A 59 6.91 -6.41 28.15
N HIS A 60 7.23 -5.17 27.81
CA HIS A 60 7.36 -4.79 26.40
C HIS A 60 8.69 -5.31 25.87
N GLY A 61 8.63 -6.11 24.83
CA GLY A 61 9.82 -6.63 24.14
C GLY A 61 10.69 -5.49 23.56
N ASP A 62 11.85 -5.85 23.04
CA ASP A 62 12.74 -4.89 22.39
C ASP A 62 12.00 -4.09 21.31
N THR A 63 12.11 -2.79 21.37
CA THR A 63 11.58 -1.87 20.37
C THR A 63 12.74 -1.27 19.58
N PHE A 64 12.60 -1.27 18.28
CA PHE A 64 13.57 -0.69 17.36
C PHE A 64 13.01 0.59 16.73
N VAL A 65 13.84 1.62 16.68
CA VAL A 65 13.47 2.91 16.10
C VAL A 65 14.25 3.14 14.82
N GLY A 66 13.53 3.49 13.75
CA GLY A 66 14.11 3.77 12.45
C GLY A 66 13.53 5.01 11.78
N THR A 67 14.08 5.34 10.62
CA THR A 67 13.62 6.43 9.78
C THR A 67 13.11 5.87 8.45
N LEU A 68 11.88 6.25 8.08
CA LEU A 68 11.28 5.97 6.78
C LEU A 68 11.34 7.26 5.96
N ALA A 69 11.96 7.22 4.77
CA ALA A 69 12.10 8.40 3.92
C ALA A 69 11.92 8.06 2.44
N GLY A 70 10.93 8.66 1.78
CA GLY A 70 10.64 8.40 0.37
C GLY A 70 9.27 8.85 -0.07
N ARG A 71 8.85 8.39 -1.25
CA ARG A 71 7.52 8.66 -1.78
C ARG A 71 6.49 7.70 -1.19
N MET A 72 5.47 8.27 -0.54
CA MET A 72 4.36 7.55 0.07
C MET A 72 3.17 8.49 0.28
N GLN A 73 2.02 7.95 0.65
CA GLN A 73 0.91 8.76 1.17
C GLN A 73 1.29 9.41 2.50
N GLN A 74 0.55 10.44 2.92
CA GLN A 74 0.72 10.99 4.27
C GLN A 74 0.32 9.94 5.30
N LEU A 75 1.22 9.64 6.22
CA LEU A 75 1.01 8.65 7.27
C LEU A 75 0.45 9.32 8.54
N CYS A 76 -0.45 8.62 9.22
CA CYS A 76 -1.01 9.06 10.49
C CYS A 76 -0.08 8.67 11.64
N VAL A 77 0.37 9.65 12.42
CA VAL A 77 1.16 9.41 13.63
C VAL A 77 0.34 8.59 14.63
N GLY A 78 0.98 7.58 15.23
CA GLY A 78 0.35 6.65 16.16
C GLY A 78 -0.32 5.43 15.49
N SER A 79 -0.56 5.46 14.19
CA SER A 79 -1.13 4.32 13.45
C SER A 79 -0.06 3.32 13.03
N GLU A 80 -0.50 2.08 12.86
CA GLU A 80 0.34 0.94 12.45
C GLU A 80 0.26 0.70 10.94
N TYR A 81 1.42 0.42 10.34
CA TYR A 81 1.55 0.21 8.91
C TYR A 81 2.35 -1.05 8.60
N LYS A 82 1.94 -1.78 7.58
CA LYS A 82 2.77 -2.79 6.95
C LYS A 82 3.63 -2.09 5.90
N ILE A 83 4.94 -2.28 5.99
CA ILE A 83 5.94 -1.57 5.20
C ILE A 83 6.80 -2.58 4.46
N THR A 84 6.97 -2.39 3.16
CA THR A 84 8.03 -3.01 2.37
C THR A 84 8.99 -1.90 1.94
N ALA A 85 10.26 -2.01 2.28
CA ALA A 85 11.25 -0.97 2.03
C ALA A 85 12.62 -1.57 1.69
N THR A 86 13.47 -0.79 1.03
CA THR A 86 14.91 -1.07 0.90
C THR A 86 15.66 -0.25 1.94
N TYR A 87 16.75 -0.82 2.46
CA TYR A 87 17.64 -0.08 3.35
C TYR A 87 18.58 0.81 2.52
N LYS A 88 18.83 2.02 3.00
CA LYS A 88 19.81 2.94 2.43
C LYS A 88 20.57 3.67 3.55
N ASP A 89 21.90 3.67 3.45
CA ASP A 89 22.74 4.52 4.29
C ASP A 89 23.05 5.81 3.52
N ASP A 90 22.35 6.88 3.86
CA ASP A 90 22.54 8.17 3.21
C ASP A 90 23.64 8.97 3.90
N LYS A 91 24.63 9.43 3.13
CA LYS A 91 25.80 10.17 3.65
C LYS A 91 25.43 11.43 4.45
N LYS A 92 24.28 12.05 4.15
CA LYS A 92 23.83 13.30 4.79
C LYS A 92 22.82 13.05 5.91
N TYR A 93 21.94 12.05 5.71
CA TYR A 93 20.78 11.83 6.57
C TYR A 93 20.87 10.53 7.38
N GLY A 94 21.94 9.74 7.18
CA GLY A 94 22.18 8.47 7.87
C GLY A 94 21.29 7.33 7.42
N ALA A 95 21.18 6.34 8.26
CA ALA A 95 20.42 5.13 8.02
C ALA A 95 18.92 5.42 7.85
N GLN A 96 18.34 4.99 6.71
CA GLN A 96 16.92 5.17 6.42
C GLN A 96 16.37 4.00 5.60
N TYR A 97 15.07 3.77 5.74
CA TYR A 97 14.30 2.84 4.94
C TYR A 97 13.57 3.60 3.85
N VAL A 98 13.79 3.21 2.59
CA VAL A 98 13.13 3.81 1.42
C VAL A 98 11.92 2.95 1.09
N PRO A 99 10.69 3.45 1.24
CA PRO A 99 9.49 2.64 1.08
C PRO A 99 9.27 2.27 -0.39
N ILE A 100 8.92 1.00 -0.61
CA ILE A 100 8.38 0.47 -1.85
C ILE A 100 6.86 0.50 -1.77
N THR A 101 6.32 -0.07 -0.69
CA THR A 101 4.89 -0.02 -0.35
C THR A 101 4.71 0.27 1.13
N VAL A 102 3.69 1.08 1.44
CA VAL A 102 3.25 1.38 2.81
C VAL A 102 1.73 1.37 2.80
N TYR A 103 1.13 0.58 3.67
CA TYR A 103 -0.32 0.57 3.84
C TYR A 103 -0.71 0.37 5.30
N ALA A 104 -1.79 1.05 5.71
CA ALA A 104 -2.29 0.98 7.07
C ALA A 104 -2.84 -0.41 7.39
N LEU A 105 -2.55 -0.91 8.58
CA LEU A 105 -3.25 -2.07 9.11
C LEU A 105 -4.60 -1.61 9.67
N ALA A 106 -5.64 -2.42 9.43
CA ALA A 106 -6.96 -2.14 9.99
C ALA A 106 -6.87 -2.11 11.53
N PRO A 107 -7.50 -1.13 12.20
CA PRO A 107 -7.44 -1.04 13.64
C PRO A 107 -8.08 -2.28 14.27
N GLN A 108 -7.35 -2.90 15.18
CA GLN A 108 -7.80 -4.12 15.88
C GLN A 108 -8.63 -3.78 17.11
N THR A 109 -8.45 -2.58 17.66
CA THR A 109 -9.11 -2.11 18.88
C THR A 109 -9.79 -0.77 18.67
N VAL A 110 -10.72 -0.43 19.57
CA VAL A 110 -11.34 0.91 19.61
C VAL A 110 -10.27 1.99 19.88
N GLU A 111 -9.24 1.66 20.68
CA GLU A 111 -8.16 2.60 20.96
C GLU A 111 -7.31 2.90 19.71
N ASP A 112 -7.00 1.89 18.87
CA ASP A 112 -6.32 2.11 17.59
C ASP A 112 -7.18 2.98 16.65
N SER A 113 -8.49 2.74 16.62
CA SER A 113 -9.45 3.58 15.88
C SER A 113 -9.45 5.02 16.39
N LYS A 114 -9.36 5.20 17.72
CA LYS A 114 -9.29 6.52 18.37
C LYS A 114 -8.00 7.24 18.00
N VAL A 115 -6.86 6.58 18.05
CA VAL A 115 -5.55 7.15 17.64
C VAL A 115 -5.61 7.63 16.19
N PHE A 116 -6.14 6.81 15.28
CA PHE A 116 -6.31 7.18 13.88
C PHE A 116 -7.22 8.41 13.73
N LEU A 117 -8.40 8.40 14.35
CA LEU A 117 -9.36 9.50 14.24
C LEU A 117 -8.85 10.80 14.84
N LYS A 118 -8.11 10.77 15.95
CA LYS A 118 -7.46 11.95 16.56
C LYS A 118 -6.46 12.65 15.63
N SER A 119 -5.85 11.92 14.69
CA SER A 119 -4.99 12.51 13.68
C SER A 119 -5.75 13.34 12.64
N LEU A 120 -7.07 13.15 12.52
CA LEU A 120 -7.93 13.78 11.51
C LEU A 120 -8.85 14.86 12.06
N ILE A 121 -9.31 14.67 13.30
CA ILE A 121 -10.35 15.49 13.97
C ILE A 121 -10.01 15.69 15.45
N PRO A 122 -10.59 16.72 16.11
CA PRO A 122 -10.41 16.93 17.54
C PRO A 122 -10.80 15.70 18.36
N GLU A 123 -10.08 15.43 19.44
CA GLU A 123 -10.29 14.27 20.32
C GLU A 123 -11.73 14.13 20.82
N SER A 124 -12.35 15.22 21.26
CA SER A 124 -13.74 15.21 21.74
C SER A 124 -14.75 14.76 20.67
N VAL A 125 -14.44 15.03 19.39
CA VAL A 125 -15.29 14.61 18.25
C VAL A 125 -15.03 13.15 17.94
N ALA A 126 -13.76 12.70 18.02
CA ALA A 126 -13.40 11.29 17.85
C ALA A 126 -14.05 10.41 18.93
N ASP A 127 -14.02 10.85 20.19
CA ASP A 127 -14.68 10.16 21.30
C ASP A 127 -16.20 10.09 21.12
N SER A 128 -16.83 11.20 20.70
CA SER A 128 -18.25 11.21 20.41
C SER A 128 -18.64 10.26 19.28
N LEU A 129 -17.80 10.18 18.24
CA LEU A 129 -18.02 9.28 17.10
C LEU A 129 -17.88 7.81 17.51
N LEU A 130 -16.83 7.45 18.25
CA LEU A 130 -16.60 6.09 18.74
C LEU A 130 -17.60 5.65 19.81
N THR A 131 -18.17 6.57 20.58
CA THR A 131 -19.24 6.26 21.53
C THR A 131 -20.51 5.80 20.82
N VAL A 132 -20.85 6.43 19.68
CA VAL A 132 -22.04 6.06 18.89
C VAL A 132 -21.75 4.89 17.96
N TYR A 133 -20.57 4.89 17.35
CA TYR A 133 -20.13 3.90 16.36
C TYR A 133 -18.72 3.37 16.70
N PRO A 134 -18.60 2.41 17.62
CA PRO A 134 -17.28 1.88 18.06
C PRO A 134 -16.44 1.32 16.92
N ASN A 135 -17.09 0.74 15.90
CA ASN A 135 -16.42 0.11 14.76
C ASN A 135 -16.41 0.98 13.49
N VAL A 136 -16.64 2.30 13.61
CA VAL A 136 -16.82 3.19 12.47
C VAL A 136 -15.69 3.10 11.43
N VAL A 137 -14.46 2.94 11.85
CA VAL A 137 -13.31 2.85 10.95
C VAL A 137 -13.40 1.58 10.10
N ASN A 138 -13.67 0.45 10.73
CA ASN A 138 -13.82 -0.84 10.04
C ASN A 138 -15.10 -0.87 9.19
N ASP A 139 -16.22 -0.35 9.69
CA ASP A 139 -17.48 -0.31 8.94
C ASP A 139 -17.36 0.54 7.67
N VAL A 140 -16.66 1.68 7.73
CA VAL A 140 -16.37 2.49 6.54
C VAL A 140 -15.41 1.77 5.60
N ALA A 141 -14.36 1.13 6.13
CA ALA A 141 -13.40 0.36 5.33
C ALA A 141 -14.07 -0.82 4.61
N ASP A 142 -15.05 -1.45 5.26
CA ASP A 142 -15.87 -2.54 4.69
C ASP A 142 -16.96 -2.05 3.73
N GLY A 143 -17.10 -0.72 3.54
CA GLY A 143 -18.15 -0.14 2.68
C GLY A 143 -19.55 -0.11 3.29
N LYS A 144 -19.70 -0.36 4.60
CA LYS A 144 -20.99 -0.38 5.31
C LYS A 144 -21.46 1.04 5.67
N LEU A 145 -21.51 1.94 4.68
CA LEU A 145 -21.81 3.37 4.88
C LEU A 145 -23.26 3.63 5.29
N ASP A 146 -24.19 2.80 4.83
CA ASP A 146 -25.62 2.97 5.09
C ASP A 146 -26.00 2.75 6.57
N THR A 147 -25.12 2.13 7.34
CA THR A 147 -25.32 1.89 8.78
C THR A 147 -24.94 3.08 9.64
N ILE A 148 -24.27 4.10 9.06
CA ILE A 148 -23.67 5.22 9.79
C ILE A 148 -24.46 6.51 9.53
N ASP A 149 -25.25 6.91 10.52
CA ASP A 149 -25.96 8.19 10.54
C ASP A 149 -25.16 9.21 11.36
N PHE A 150 -24.24 9.92 10.69
CA PHE A 150 -23.36 10.89 11.34
C PHE A 150 -24.10 12.07 11.98
N SER A 151 -25.39 12.31 11.63
CA SER A 151 -26.20 13.37 12.24
C SER A 151 -26.44 13.14 13.74
N LYS A 152 -26.34 11.88 14.18
CA LYS A 152 -26.45 11.49 15.60
C LYS A 152 -25.18 11.78 16.41
N VAL A 153 -24.09 12.18 15.76
CA VAL A 153 -22.79 12.38 16.42
C VAL A 153 -22.54 13.88 16.65
N LYS A 154 -22.44 14.26 17.92
CA LYS A 154 -22.15 15.65 18.28
C LYS A 154 -20.80 16.11 17.70
N GLY A 155 -20.80 17.22 16.98
CA GLY A 155 -19.58 17.81 16.39
C GLY A 155 -19.23 17.28 15.00
N VAL A 156 -19.91 16.25 14.52
CA VAL A 156 -19.73 15.74 13.15
C VAL A 156 -20.78 16.34 12.23
N ARG A 157 -20.35 17.14 11.26
CA ARG A 157 -21.17 17.68 10.17
C ARG A 157 -20.75 17.02 8.86
N GLU A 158 -21.54 17.19 7.81
CA GLU A 158 -21.30 16.60 6.49
C GLU A 158 -19.87 16.77 5.99
N LYS A 159 -19.30 17.99 6.10
CA LYS A 159 -17.91 18.26 5.69
C LYS A 159 -16.89 17.48 6.52
N THR A 160 -17.11 17.38 7.83
CA THR A 160 -16.25 16.59 8.75
C THR A 160 -16.38 15.10 8.45
N TRP A 161 -17.61 14.62 8.27
CA TRP A 161 -17.88 13.23 7.92
C TRP A 161 -17.23 12.84 6.60
N LYS A 162 -17.36 13.68 5.56
CA LYS A 162 -16.71 13.45 4.28
C LYS A 162 -15.19 13.30 4.45
N LYS A 163 -14.55 14.21 5.20
CA LYS A 163 -13.10 14.15 5.48
C LYS A 163 -12.72 12.82 6.16
N ILE A 164 -13.46 12.41 7.19
CA ILE A 164 -13.22 11.15 7.91
C ILE A 164 -13.33 9.96 6.95
N LYS A 165 -14.43 9.88 6.23
CA LYS A 165 -14.74 8.82 5.29
C LYS A 165 -13.65 8.70 4.21
N ASP A 166 -13.30 9.81 3.56
CA ASP A 166 -12.31 9.83 2.49
C ASP A 166 -10.94 9.35 3.02
N LYS A 167 -10.54 9.78 4.22
CA LYS A 167 -9.28 9.35 4.84
C LYS A 167 -9.28 7.89 5.30
N ILE A 168 -10.38 7.36 5.77
CA ILE A 168 -10.51 5.92 6.07
C ILE A 168 -10.36 5.12 4.77
N ILE A 169 -11.08 5.52 3.72
CA ILE A 169 -11.02 4.89 2.40
C ILE A 169 -9.60 4.92 1.85
N ASP A 170 -8.96 6.09 1.85
CA ASP A 170 -7.59 6.26 1.35
C ASP A 170 -6.56 5.38 2.08
N ASN A 171 -6.73 5.16 3.38
CA ASN A 171 -5.77 4.39 4.16
C ASN A 171 -6.04 2.88 4.16
N TYR A 172 -7.30 2.46 4.23
CA TYR A 172 -7.64 1.04 4.47
C TYR A 172 -8.10 0.30 3.22
N LEU A 173 -8.90 0.90 2.32
CA LEU A 173 -9.26 0.24 1.06
C LEU A 173 -8.08 0.11 0.10
N ILE A 174 -7.13 1.05 0.14
CA ILE A 174 -5.90 0.95 -0.63
C ILE A 174 -5.06 -0.25 -0.19
N SER A 175 -5.11 -0.62 1.09
CA SER A 175 -4.36 -1.76 1.63
C SER A 175 -4.75 -3.08 0.94
N ASP A 176 -6.02 -3.27 0.66
CA ASP A 176 -6.53 -4.46 -0.04
C ASP A 176 -5.99 -4.55 -1.47
N ILE A 177 -5.97 -3.42 -2.19
CA ILE A 177 -5.41 -3.34 -3.54
C ILE A 177 -3.91 -3.63 -3.53
N ILE A 178 -3.17 -3.04 -2.58
CA ILE A 178 -1.73 -3.29 -2.43
C ILE A 178 -1.48 -4.77 -2.14
N THR A 179 -2.25 -5.36 -1.23
CA THR A 179 -2.14 -6.79 -0.88
C THR A 179 -2.43 -7.68 -2.08
N LEU A 180 -3.48 -7.38 -2.83
CA LEU A 180 -3.85 -8.09 -4.06
C LEU A 180 -2.74 -8.02 -5.12
N LEU A 181 -2.14 -6.85 -5.28
CA LEU A 181 -1.15 -6.57 -6.34
C LEU A 181 0.31 -6.79 -5.88
N LYS A 182 0.54 -7.11 -4.61
CA LYS A 182 1.89 -7.36 -4.05
C LYS A 182 2.73 -8.35 -4.88
N PRO A 183 2.16 -9.47 -5.41
CA PRO A 183 2.92 -10.40 -6.24
C PRO A 183 3.49 -9.79 -7.54
N LEU A 184 2.95 -8.64 -7.98
CA LEU A 184 3.43 -7.92 -9.16
C LEU A 184 4.60 -6.96 -8.85
N GLY A 185 4.99 -6.81 -7.59
CA GLY A 185 6.01 -5.85 -7.18
C GLY A 185 5.56 -4.40 -7.36
N VAL A 186 4.32 -4.10 -6.98
CA VAL A 186 3.77 -2.74 -7.11
C VAL A 186 4.47 -1.75 -6.18
N THR A 187 4.63 -0.53 -6.68
CA THR A 187 5.16 0.61 -5.92
C THR A 187 4.06 1.60 -5.62
N PHE A 188 4.30 2.52 -4.67
CA PHE A 188 3.37 3.61 -4.38
C PHE A 188 2.98 4.42 -5.63
N THR A 189 3.94 4.69 -6.52
CA THR A 189 3.67 5.43 -7.77
C THR A 189 2.71 4.66 -8.69
N MET A 190 2.86 3.34 -8.79
CA MET A 190 1.95 2.50 -9.59
C MET A 190 0.52 2.52 -9.02
N ILE A 191 0.37 2.39 -7.70
CA ILE A 191 -0.93 2.49 -7.02
C ILE A 191 -1.55 3.87 -7.22
N LYS A 192 -0.77 4.95 -7.10
CA LYS A 192 -1.23 6.32 -7.35
C LYS A 192 -1.73 6.50 -8.80
N ASN A 193 -1.04 5.91 -9.78
CA ASN A 193 -1.48 5.94 -11.18
C ASN A 193 -2.79 5.15 -11.39
N LEU A 194 -2.95 4.00 -10.74
CA LEU A 194 -4.21 3.23 -10.79
C LEU A 194 -5.38 4.06 -10.24
N LEU A 195 -5.20 4.68 -9.08
CA LEU A 195 -6.22 5.53 -8.44
C LEU A 195 -6.49 6.84 -9.21
N SER A 196 -5.53 7.31 -10.01
CA SER A 196 -5.78 8.46 -10.91
C SER A 196 -6.72 8.11 -12.06
N ASN A 197 -6.72 6.85 -12.50
CA ASN A 197 -7.64 6.36 -13.55
C ASN A 197 -8.99 5.89 -12.98
N GLU A 198 -8.98 5.30 -11.78
CA GLU A 198 -10.18 4.92 -11.05
C GLU A 198 -10.06 5.40 -9.60
N PRO A 199 -10.62 6.59 -9.29
CA PRO A 199 -10.47 7.20 -7.96
C PRO A 199 -11.21 6.45 -6.84
N ASN A 200 -12.10 5.52 -7.17
CA ASN A 200 -12.80 4.70 -6.19
C ASN A 200 -12.05 3.38 -5.95
N PRO A 201 -11.36 3.20 -4.79
CA PRO A 201 -10.58 2.00 -4.53
C PRO A 201 -11.40 0.72 -4.53
N GLY A 202 -12.64 0.76 -4.02
CA GLY A 202 -13.55 -0.41 -4.03
C GLY A 202 -13.92 -0.83 -5.45
N LEU A 203 -14.22 0.14 -6.31
CA LEU A 203 -14.53 -0.12 -7.72
C LEU A 203 -13.29 -0.60 -8.49
N LEU A 204 -12.12 -0.03 -8.18
CA LEU A 204 -10.84 -0.46 -8.74
C LEU A 204 -10.55 -1.92 -8.39
N LYS A 205 -10.70 -2.30 -7.11
CA LYS A 205 -10.55 -3.69 -6.64
C LYS A 205 -11.49 -4.62 -7.40
N GLN A 206 -12.76 -4.26 -7.50
CA GLN A 206 -13.77 -5.05 -8.22
C GLN A 206 -13.43 -5.22 -9.71
N LYS A 207 -12.94 -4.17 -10.38
CA LYS A 207 -12.49 -4.25 -11.78
C LYS A 207 -11.32 -5.23 -11.93
N ILE A 208 -10.33 -5.18 -11.03
CA ILE A 208 -9.18 -6.08 -11.05
C ILE A 208 -9.60 -7.53 -10.76
N GLU A 209 -10.47 -7.73 -9.78
CA GLU A 209 -10.99 -9.06 -9.44
C GLU A 209 -11.86 -9.65 -10.56
N ASN A 210 -12.65 -8.82 -11.25
CA ASN A 210 -13.46 -9.25 -12.39
C ASN A 210 -12.61 -9.58 -13.62
N ASN A 211 -11.68 -8.72 -13.96
CA ASN A 211 -10.76 -8.91 -15.08
C ASN A 211 -9.36 -8.38 -14.73
N PRO A 212 -8.44 -9.24 -14.26
CA PRO A 212 -7.07 -8.84 -13.91
C PRO A 212 -6.30 -8.22 -15.09
N TYR A 213 -6.64 -8.56 -16.33
CA TYR A 213 -5.99 -8.00 -17.51
C TYR A 213 -6.30 -6.50 -17.73
N TYR A 214 -7.26 -5.94 -17.00
CA TYR A 214 -7.46 -4.50 -16.88
C TYR A 214 -6.15 -3.76 -16.55
N LEU A 215 -5.29 -4.38 -15.73
CA LEU A 215 -3.99 -3.82 -15.34
C LEU A 215 -3.04 -3.63 -16.53
N CYS A 216 -3.13 -4.45 -17.59
CA CYS A 216 -2.24 -4.36 -18.75
C CYS A 216 -2.39 -3.04 -19.53
N SER A 217 -3.51 -2.34 -19.37
CA SER A 217 -3.71 -1.00 -19.95
C SER A 217 -3.00 0.11 -19.16
N MET A 218 -2.41 -0.22 -18.00
CA MET A 218 -1.80 0.75 -17.10
C MET A 218 -0.27 0.70 -17.18
N LYS A 219 0.36 1.86 -17.11
CA LYS A 219 1.82 1.96 -17.14
C LYS A 219 2.46 1.21 -15.95
N GLY A 220 3.39 0.33 -16.28
CA GLY A 220 4.14 -0.47 -15.30
C GLY A 220 3.60 -1.88 -15.09
N PHE A 221 2.44 -2.22 -15.69
CA PHE A 221 1.83 -3.55 -15.60
C PHE A 221 1.95 -4.28 -16.94
N GLY A 222 3.10 -4.92 -17.18
CA GLY A 222 3.31 -5.72 -18.38
C GLY A 222 2.58 -7.07 -18.34
N PHE A 223 2.16 -7.57 -19.51
CA PHE A 223 1.43 -8.83 -19.68
C PHE A 223 2.03 -9.98 -18.88
N LYS A 224 3.34 -10.26 -19.04
CA LYS A 224 4.00 -11.41 -18.35
C LYS A 224 3.81 -11.44 -16.83
N LYS A 225 3.77 -10.27 -16.18
CA LYS A 225 3.54 -10.18 -14.73
C LYS A 225 2.07 -10.34 -14.42
N VAL A 226 1.21 -9.62 -15.15
CA VAL A 226 -0.24 -9.63 -14.94
C VAL A 226 -0.83 -11.02 -15.22
N ASP A 227 -0.38 -11.72 -16.25
CA ASP A 227 -0.84 -13.06 -16.61
C ASP A 227 -0.61 -14.07 -15.48
N LYS A 228 0.55 -14.03 -14.83
CA LYS A 228 0.83 -14.88 -13.65
C LYS A 228 -0.13 -14.61 -12.50
N LEU A 229 -0.48 -13.36 -12.25
CA LEU A 229 -1.46 -13.01 -11.22
C LEU A 229 -2.86 -13.43 -11.65
N ALA A 230 -3.24 -13.15 -12.91
CA ALA A 230 -4.54 -13.46 -13.46
C ALA A 230 -4.86 -14.95 -13.36
N LEU A 231 -3.93 -15.82 -13.77
CA LEU A 231 -4.08 -17.26 -13.70
C LEU A 231 -4.05 -17.81 -12.26
N LYS A 232 -3.39 -17.09 -11.32
CA LYS A 232 -3.45 -17.44 -9.90
C LYS A 232 -4.80 -17.10 -9.29
N LEU A 233 -5.39 -15.96 -9.66
CA LEU A 233 -6.69 -15.52 -9.16
C LEU A 233 -7.85 -16.28 -9.82
N LYS A 234 -7.73 -16.51 -11.13
CA LYS A 234 -8.75 -17.11 -11.99
C LYS A 234 -8.11 -18.07 -12.98
N PRO A 235 -7.87 -19.34 -12.60
CA PRO A 235 -7.28 -20.35 -13.49
C PRO A 235 -8.06 -20.55 -14.80
N GLU A 236 -9.38 -20.32 -14.77
CA GLU A 236 -10.27 -20.43 -15.93
C GLU A 236 -9.95 -19.42 -17.05
N LEU A 237 -9.16 -18.39 -16.75
CA LEU A 237 -8.71 -17.43 -17.77
C LEU A 237 -7.65 -18.00 -18.72
N LEU A 238 -7.12 -19.20 -18.47
CA LEU A 238 -6.06 -19.81 -19.27
C LEU A 238 -6.41 -19.85 -20.78
N GLU A 239 -7.65 -20.20 -21.09
CA GLU A 239 -8.18 -20.31 -22.47
C GLU A 239 -9.15 -19.17 -22.82
N SER A 240 -9.11 -18.06 -22.04
CA SER A 240 -10.05 -16.96 -22.23
C SER A 240 -9.70 -16.10 -23.46
N ARG A 241 -10.75 -15.57 -24.07
CA ARG A 241 -10.61 -14.60 -25.16
C ARG A 241 -9.89 -13.33 -24.70
N GLU A 242 -10.13 -12.90 -23.47
CA GLU A 242 -9.51 -11.73 -22.87
C GLU A 242 -7.99 -11.89 -22.78
N ARG A 243 -7.53 -13.05 -22.34
CA ARG A 243 -6.10 -13.40 -22.30
C ARG A 243 -5.48 -13.34 -23.68
N CYS A 244 -6.12 -13.97 -24.70
CA CYS A 244 -5.64 -13.93 -26.07
C CYS A 244 -5.53 -12.50 -26.63
N ILE A 245 -6.54 -11.65 -26.40
CA ILE A 245 -6.53 -10.27 -26.87
C ILE A 245 -5.35 -9.49 -26.29
N VAL A 246 -5.14 -9.61 -24.98
CA VAL A 246 -4.06 -8.88 -24.29
C VAL A 246 -2.70 -9.44 -24.67
N PHE A 247 -2.59 -10.76 -24.85
CA PHE A 247 -1.37 -11.40 -25.35
C PHE A 247 -1.01 -10.92 -26.75
N ILE A 248 -1.96 -10.87 -27.67
CA ILE A 248 -1.74 -10.38 -29.04
C ILE A 248 -1.19 -8.94 -29.02
N SER A 249 -1.81 -8.07 -28.22
CA SER A 249 -1.34 -6.68 -28.08
C SER A 249 0.08 -6.62 -27.54
N TYR A 250 0.36 -7.41 -26.50
CA TYR A 250 1.70 -7.53 -25.93
C TYR A 250 2.72 -8.03 -26.96
N TYR A 251 2.41 -9.13 -27.67
CA TYR A 251 3.31 -9.74 -28.65
C TYR A 251 3.65 -8.78 -29.79
N LEU A 252 2.64 -8.10 -30.34
CA LEU A 252 2.85 -7.10 -31.40
C LEU A 252 3.70 -5.91 -30.93
N THR A 253 3.54 -5.49 -29.68
CA THR A 253 4.39 -4.44 -29.09
C THR A 253 5.83 -4.92 -28.95
N GLU A 254 6.05 -6.13 -28.42
CA GLU A 254 7.38 -6.72 -28.22
C GLU A 254 8.17 -6.83 -29.53
N ILE A 255 7.54 -7.37 -30.60
CA ILE A 255 8.23 -7.51 -31.90
C ILE A 255 8.46 -6.15 -32.58
N GLY A 256 7.60 -5.16 -32.31
CA GLY A 256 7.78 -3.80 -32.80
C GLY A 256 8.92 -3.06 -32.11
N GLU A 257 9.00 -3.15 -30.80
CA GLU A 257 10.00 -2.43 -30.01
C GLU A 257 11.38 -3.10 -30.02
N ASN A 258 11.44 -4.45 -29.95
CA ASN A 258 12.70 -5.16 -29.83
C ASN A 258 13.30 -5.52 -31.20
N ASP A 259 12.46 -5.92 -32.14
CA ASP A 259 12.92 -6.43 -33.46
C ASP A 259 12.71 -5.41 -34.59
N GLY A 260 12.08 -4.27 -34.30
CA GLY A 260 11.79 -3.20 -35.28
C GLY A 260 10.76 -3.60 -36.35
N HIS A 261 9.97 -4.65 -36.12
CA HIS A 261 8.93 -5.07 -37.06
C HIS A 261 7.74 -4.15 -37.03
N THR A 262 7.31 -3.68 -38.17
CA THR A 262 6.10 -2.84 -38.34
C THR A 262 4.85 -3.65 -38.71
N TRP A 263 5.00 -4.95 -38.94
CA TRP A 263 3.91 -5.87 -39.31
C TRP A 263 4.25 -7.30 -38.86
N CYS A 264 3.25 -8.13 -38.69
CA CYS A 264 3.38 -9.55 -38.37
C CYS A 264 2.39 -10.35 -39.24
N SER A 265 2.81 -11.51 -39.78
CA SER A 265 1.88 -12.38 -40.48
C SER A 265 0.90 -13.04 -39.52
N VAL A 266 -0.31 -13.34 -40.01
CA VAL A 266 -1.35 -14.00 -39.20
C VAL A 266 -0.89 -15.39 -38.76
N ASP A 267 -0.11 -16.09 -39.59
CA ASP A 267 0.35 -17.44 -39.27
C ASP A 267 1.38 -17.43 -38.13
N ILE A 268 2.31 -16.46 -38.13
CA ILE A 268 3.25 -16.26 -37.00
C ILE A 268 2.49 -15.91 -35.72
N LEU A 269 1.49 -15.03 -35.85
CA LEU A 269 0.69 -14.62 -34.65
C LEU A 269 -0.11 -15.80 -34.09
N LYS A 270 -0.73 -16.64 -34.94
CA LYS A 270 -1.44 -17.85 -34.51
C LYS A 270 -0.50 -18.81 -33.79
N ALA A 271 0.67 -19.10 -34.35
CA ALA A 271 1.66 -19.96 -33.75
C ALA A 271 2.19 -19.43 -32.39
N ALA A 272 2.16 -18.11 -32.20
CA ALA A 272 2.57 -17.51 -30.92
C ALA A 272 1.48 -17.58 -29.83
N VAL A 273 0.20 -17.71 -30.24
CA VAL A 273 -0.96 -17.80 -29.32
C VAL A 273 -1.22 -19.24 -28.87
N GLU A 274 -0.90 -20.25 -29.69
CA GLU A 274 -0.99 -21.68 -29.38
C GLU A 274 0.07 -22.12 -28.36
#